data_cdb92f0d40f086b1713fe81c69dfa57b
#
_entry.id   cdb92f0d40f086b1713fe81c69dfa57b
#
_cell.length_a   1.000
_cell.length_b   1.000
_cell.length_c   1.000
_cell.angle_alpha   90.00
_cell.angle_beta   90.00
_cell.angle_gamma   90.00
#
_symmetry.space_group_name_H-M   'P 1'
#
loop_
_entity.id
_entity.type
_entity.pdbx_description
1 polymer ?
#
loop_
_entity_poly.entity_id
_entity_poly.type
_entity_poly.pdbx_seq_one_letter_code
_entity_poly.pdbx_strand_id
1 'polypeptide(L)'
;MMVLKQRGAEVTMLSPSSSADQGSKIAQWLLGTMYQTGNGVQRDYVQAHMWYNLSAARGWEPAVIARVALEREMTRAQIAQAQNLARDWRPKPER
;
A
#
# COMPACT_ATOMS: atom_id res chain seq x y z
N MET A 1 -21.06 23.24 12.56
CA MET A 1 -20.14 22.67 13.54
C MET A 1 -20.08 21.20 13.42
N MET A 2 -21.22 20.58 13.54
CA MET A 2 -21.29 19.13 13.43
C MET A 2 -20.79 18.63 12.10
N VAL A 3 -21.03 19.42 11.08
CA VAL A 3 -20.62 19.08 9.73
C VAL A 3 -19.10 18.89 9.63
N LEU A 4 -18.35 19.71 10.34
CA LEU A 4 -16.89 19.62 10.30
C LEU A 4 -16.40 18.31 10.88
N LYS A 5 -17.03 17.82 11.94
CA LYS A 5 -16.64 16.56 12.52
C LYS A 5 -16.92 15.42 11.56
N GLN A 6 -18.04 15.48 10.88
CA GLN A 6 -18.39 14.44 9.92
C GLN A 6 -17.40 14.42 8.77
N ARG A 7 -16.96 15.59 8.33
CA ARG A 7 -15.99 15.65 7.27
C ARG A 7 -14.68 15.02 7.67
N GLY A 8 -14.28 15.23 8.92
CA GLY A 8 -13.08 14.59 9.41
C GLY A 8 -13.16 13.09 9.35
N ALA A 9 -14.31 12.56 9.73
CA ALA A 9 -14.50 11.11 9.67
C ALA A 9 -14.48 10.61 8.23
N GLU A 10 -15.09 11.37 7.33
CA GLU A 10 -15.10 11.00 5.92
C GLU A 10 -13.71 10.98 5.34
N VAL A 11 -12.88 11.96 5.69
CA VAL A 11 -11.52 11.99 5.22
C VAL A 11 -10.75 10.76 5.70
N THR A 12 -10.99 10.37 6.94
CA THR A 12 -10.36 9.17 7.48
C THR A 12 -10.76 7.94 6.69
N MET A 13 -12.03 7.85 6.31
CA MET A 13 -12.52 6.71 5.54
C MET A 13 -11.93 6.65 4.15
N LEU A 14 -11.46 7.78 3.64
CA LEU A 14 -10.89 7.84 2.31
C LEU A 14 -9.37 7.67 2.32
N SER A 15 -8.78 7.37 3.47
CA SER A 15 -7.33 7.21 3.55
C SER A 15 -6.89 6.02 2.70
N PRO A 16 -5.69 6.10 2.10
CA PRO A 16 -5.17 4.96 1.31
C PRO A 16 -5.09 3.67 2.11
N SER A 17 -4.81 3.74 3.41
CA SER A 17 -4.71 2.55 4.24
C SER A 17 -6.00 1.74 4.26
N SER A 18 -7.13 2.41 4.50
CA SER A 18 -8.42 1.72 4.52
C SER A 18 -8.75 1.08 3.19
N SER A 19 -8.62 1.85 2.11
CA SER A 19 -8.94 1.34 0.78
C SER A 19 -7.99 0.24 0.35
N ALA A 20 -6.71 0.36 0.71
CA ALA A 20 -5.71 -0.65 0.37
C ALA A 20 -6.03 -1.98 1.06
N ASP A 21 -6.46 -1.91 2.32
CA ASP A 21 -6.85 -3.11 3.08
C ASP A 21 -8.04 -3.81 2.46
N GLN A 22 -8.87 -3.08 1.75
CA GLN A 22 -10.05 -3.63 1.08
C GLN A 22 -9.76 -4.05 -0.37
N GLY A 23 -8.53 -3.85 -0.85
CA GLY A 23 -8.13 -4.34 -2.14
C GLY A 23 -8.08 -3.33 -3.27
N SER A 24 -8.24 -2.04 -2.99
CA SER A 24 -8.14 -1.01 -4.03
C SER A 24 -6.71 -0.92 -4.58
N LYS A 25 -6.54 -1.18 -5.88
CA LYS A 25 -5.21 -1.21 -6.48
C LYS A 25 -4.52 0.15 -6.43
N ILE A 26 -5.27 1.22 -6.64
CA ILE A 26 -4.69 2.57 -6.62
C ILE A 26 -4.29 2.93 -5.19
N ALA A 27 -5.15 2.62 -4.22
CA ALA A 27 -4.83 2.89 -2.82
C ALA A 27 -3.63 2.05 -2.36
N GLN A 28 -3.52 0.82 -2.82
CA GLN A 28 -2.37 -0.04 -2.50
C GLN A 28 -1.08 0.57 -3.04
N TRP A 29 -1.11 1.07 -4.26
CA TRP A 29 0.05 1.72 -4.86
C TRP A 29 0.43 2.98 -4.06
N LEU A 30 -0.55 3.79 -3.69
CA LEU A 30 -0.30 4.99 -2.89
C LEU A 30 0.30 4.64 -1.54
N LEU A 31 -0.23 3.60 -0.90
CA LEU A 31 0.30 3.17 0.39
C LEU A 31 1.73 2.66 0.25
N GLY A 32 2.01 1.93 -0.83
CA GLY A 32 3.38 1.52 -1.13
C GLY A 32 4.32 2.70 -1.24
N THR A 33 3.87 3.76 -1.92
CA THR A 33 4.67 4.97 -2.06
C THR A 33 4.92 5.65 -0.71
N MET A 34 3.91 5.66 0.16
CA MET A 34 4.08 6.21 1.50
C MET A 34 5.16 5.47 2.28
N TYR A 35 5.15 4.14 2.24
CA TYR A 35 6.17 3.36 2.92
C TYR A 35 7.55 3.52 2.29
N GLN A 36 7.59 3.68 0.98
CA GLN A 36 8.88 3.87 0.31
C GLN A 36 9.52 5.20 0.68
N THR A 37 8.72 6.25 0.80
CA THR A 37 9.23 7.59 1.05
C THR A 37 9.22 7.98 2.53
N GLY A 38 8.49 7.25 3.36
CA GLY A 38 8.33 7.62 4.76
C GLY A 38 7.35 8.75 4.97
N ASN A 39 6.44 8.95 4.03
CA ASN A 39 5.48 10.03 4.10
C ASN A 39 4.24 9.56 4.85
N GLY A 40 4.08 10.02 6.09
CA GLY A 40 2.94 9.67 6.91
C GLY A 40 3.06 8.33 7.63
N VAL A 41 4.08 7.55 7.32
CA VAL A 41 4.38 6.29 8.00
C VAL A 41 5.90 6.16 8.08
N GLN A 42 6.38 5.28 8.94
CA GLN A 42 7.80 4.99 9.00
C GLN A 42 8.22 4.28 7.72
N ARG A 43 9.30 4.73 7.09
CA ARG A 43 9.78 4.13 5.86
C ARG A 43 10.08 2.65 6.05
N ASP A 44 9.62 1.83 5.12
CA ASP A 44 9.77 0.38 5.19
C ASP A 44 9.68 -0.20 3.79
N TYR A 45 10.83 -0.57 3.23
CA TYR A 45 10.87 -1.06 1.85
C TYR A 45 10.16 -2.40 1.68
N VAL A 46 10.17 -3.25 2.70
CA VAL A 46 9.45 -4.53 2.62
C VAL A 46 7.95 -4.28 2.50
N GLN A 47 7.43 -3.38 3.34
CA GLN A 47 6.02 -3.02 3.26
C GLN A 47 5.69 -2.36 1.92
N ALA A 48 6.56 -1.45 1.46
CA ALA A 48 6.32 -0.79 0.18
C ALA A 48 6.26 -1.80 -0.95
N HIS A 49 7.18 -2.74 -0.99
CA HIS A 49 7.22 -3.76 -2.04
C HIS A 49 5.99 -4.64 -1.98
N MET A 50 5.57 -5.03 -0.78
CA MET A 50 4.37 -5.83 -0.60
C MET A 50 3.15 -5.14 -1.21
N TRP A 51 2.95 -3.86 -0.87
CA TRP A 51 1.79 -3.13 -1.39
C TRP A 51 1.87 -2.93 -2.90
N TYR A 52 3.06 -2.68 -3.45
CA TYR A 52 3.24 -2.61 -4.89
C TYR A 52 2.90 -3.94 -5.56
N ASN A 53 3.30 -5.06 -4.95
CA ASN A 53 2.97 -6.38 -5.48
C ASN A 53 1.47 -6.59 -5.56
N LEU A 54 0.75 -6.25 -4.49
CA LEU A 54 -0.70 -6.42 -4.47
C LEU A 54 -1.37 -5.57 -5.53
N SER A 55 -0.92 -4.34 -5.67
CA SER A 55 -1.46 -3.42 -6.67
C SER A 55 -1.18 -3.91 -8.09
N ALA A 56 0.06 -4.36 -8.33
CA ALA A 56 0.47 -4.87 -9.64
C ALA A 56 -0.33 -6.12 -10.02
N ALA A 57 -0.59 -6.98 -9.05
CA ALA A 57 -1.37 -8.20 -9.29
C ALA A 57 -2.80 -7.89 -9.74
N ARG A 58 -3.28 -6.69 -9.41
CA ARG A 58 -4.60 -6.25 -9.85
C ARG A 58 -4.54 -5.44 -11.14
N GLY A 59 -3.39 -5.40 -11.78
CA GLY A 59 -3.25 -4.79 -13.09
C GLY A 59 -2.89 -3.31 -13.09
N TRP A 60 -2.44 -2.75 -11.95
CA TRP A 60 -2.07 -1.34 -11.90
C TRP A 60 -0.63 -1.16 -12.33
N GLU A 61 -0.45 -0.71 -13.58
CA GLU A 61 0.85 -0.61 -14.21
C GLU A 61 1.86 0.23 -13.43
N PRO A 62 1.48 1.41 -12.90
CA PRO A 62 2.45 2.20 -12.13
C PRO A 62 3.06 1.44 -10.96
N ALA A 63 2.33 0.49 -10.38
CA ALA A 63 2.87 -0.30 -9.28
C ALA A 63 3.92 -1.29 -9.74
N VAL A 64 3.78 -1.82 -10.96
CA VAL A 64 4.80 -2.70 -11.53
C VAL A 64 6.11 -1.92 -11.68
N ILE A 65 6.03 -0.73 -12.23
CA ILE A 65 7.21 0.11 -12.45
C ILE A 65 7.86 0.47 -11.12
N ALA A 66 7.03 0.86 -10.15
CA ALA A 66 7.54 1.26 -8.83
C ALA A 66 8.21 0.09 -8.13
N ARG A 67 7.62 -1.10 -8.21
CA ARG A 67 8.17 -2.30 -7.58
C ARG A 67 9.55 -2.64 -8.16
N VAL A 68 9.66 -2.65 -9.47
CA VAL A 68 10.93 -2.98 -10.12
C VAL A 68 12.01 -1.99 -9.75
N ALA A 69 11.66 -0.70 -9.73
CA ALA A 69 12.62 0.33 -9.34
C ALA A 69 13.06 0.16 -7.89
N LEU A 70 12.11 -0.17 -7.00
CA LEU A 70 12.40 -0.31 -5.57
C LEU A 70 13.32 -1.49 -5.31
N GLU A 71 13.23 -2.54 -6.10
CA GLU A 71 14.05 -3.74 -5.90
C GLU A 71 15.54 -3.44 -5.96
N ARG A 72 15.93 -2.38 -6.63
CA ARG A 72 17.34 -1.97 -6.68
C ARG A 72 17.87 -1.55 -5.33
N GLU A 73 16.99 -1.16 -4.41
CA GLU A 73 17.35 -0.72 -3.08
C GLU A 73 17.18 -1.81 -2.04
N MET A 74 16.80 -3.02 -2.45
CA MET A 74 16.44 -4.09 -1.51
C MET A 74 17.36 -5.28 -1.68
N THR A 75 17.56 -6.01 -0.59
CA THR A 75 18.24 -7.29 -0.63
C THR A 75 17.30 -8.36 -1.15
N ARG A 76 17.87 -9.48 -1.61
CA ARG A 76 17.03 -10.61 -2.05
C ARG A 76 16.14 -11.13 -0.92
N ALA A 77 16.68 -11.13 0.30
CA ALA A 77 15.91 -11.59 1.46
C ALA A 77 14.71 -10.68 1.70
N GLN A 78 14.91 -9.37 1.56
CA GLN A 78 13.81 -8.41 1.72
C GLN A 78 12.74 -8.59 0.65
N ILE A 79 13.16 -8.81 -0.60
CA ILE A 79 12.23 -9.02 -1.70
C ILE A 79 11.42 -10.30 -1.44
N ALA A 80 12.09 -11.37 -1.03
CA ALA A 80 11.41 -12.64 -0.73
C ALA A 80 10.41 -12.46 0.41
N GLN A 81 10.79 -11.73 1.44
CA GLN A 81 9.89 -11.45 2.56
C GLN A 81 8.65 -10.70 2.09
N ALA A 82 8.83 -9.68 1.27
CA ALA A 82 7.73 -8.89 0.75
C ALA A 82 6.81 -9.76 -0.12
N GLN A 83 7.38 -10.62 -0.94
CA GLN A 83 6.59 -11.52 -1.79
C GLN A 83 5.77 -12.49 -0.95
N ASN A 84 6.34 -13.02 0.13
CA ASN A 84 5.61 -13.90 1.02
C ASN A 84 4.45 -13.19 1.70
N LEU A 85 4.69 -11.96 2.16
CA LEU A 85 3.63 -11.17 2.79
C LEU A 85 2.50 -10.89 1.81
N ALA A 86 2.84 -10.57 0.56
CA ALA A 86 1.84 -10.31 -0.46
C ALA A 86 1.04 -11.58 -0.77
N ARG A 87 1.71 -12.72 -0.84
CA ARG A 87 1.02 -13.99 -1.13
C ARG A 87 0.01 -14.33 -0.05
N ASP A 88 0.34 -14.04 1.19
CA ASP A 88 -0.50 -14.41 2.32
C ASP A 88 -1.55 -13.35 2.65
N TRP A 89 -1.47 -12.20 2.01
CA TRP A 89 -2.38 -11.09 2.28
C TRP A 89 -3.80 -11.42 1.84
N ARG A 90 -4.77 -10.96 2.62
CA ARG A 90 -6.19 -11.08 2.28
C ARG A 90 -6.88 -9.76 2.54
N PRO A 91 -7.84 -9.37 1.70
CA PRO A 91 -8.59 -8.13 1.94
C PRO A 91 -9.33 -8.21 3.26
N LYS A 92 -9.39 -7.08 3.95
CA LYS A 92 -10.17 -6.99 5.17
C LYS A 92 -11.63 -6.79 4.80
N PRO A 93 -12.53 -7.47 5.50
CA PRO A 93 -13.94 -7.30 5.21
C PRO A 93 -14.37 -5.88 5.54
N GLU A 94 -15.30 -5.40 4.73
CA GLU A 94 -15.90 -4.10 4.94
C GLU A 94 -16.95 -4.21 6.03
N ARG A 95 -17.01 -3.19 6.91
CA ARG A 95 -17.98 -3.20 8.02
C ARG A 95 -19.17 -2.35 7.71
#